data_d1bb128110869c57f1e44a267aada130
#
_entry.id   d1bb128110869c57f1e44a267aada130
#
_cell.length_a   1.000
_cell.length_b   1.000
_cell.length_c   1.000
_cell.angle_alpha   90.00
_cell.angle_beta   90.00
_cell.angle_gamma   90.00
#
_symmetry.space_group_name_H-M   'P 1'
#
loop_
_entity.id
_entity.type
_entity.pdbx_description
1 polymer ?
#
loop_
_entity_poly.entity_id
_entity_poly.type
_entity_poly.pdbx_seq_one_letter_code
_entity_poly.pdbx_strand_id
1 'polypeptide(L)'
;GAIALADKISTGSDPNEQLQFGKDLDIWFMLMLVAFLMIFIRKFEWGICLAVLLSAVSSFVVYLAIQDFYFDYGVWDQSLLINGVICAITLVIAIGVFAGTCKMWQYLMVGVGFGIVYSLIQWLMGNVQIMGEFATDPGGSILVHMCAAYFGIGVALGIRDKRAFDEPMYTTTHSVTFVWLASM
;
A
#
# COMPACT_ATOMS: atom_id res chain seq x y z
N GLY A 1 8.46 -10.39 19.97
CA GLY A 1 7.57 -9.28 19.77
C GLY A 1 7.92 -8.06 20.61
N ALA A 2 6.91 -7.31 21.05
CA ALA A 2 7.06 -6.02 21.75
C ALA A 2 7.94 -6.08 23.01
N ILE A 3 7.93 -7.18 23.76
CA ILE A 3 8.74 -7.35 24.98
C ILE A 3 10.23 -7.47 24.63
N ALA A 4 10.59 -8.26 23.64
CA ALA A 4 12.00 -8.38 23.19
C ALA A 4 12.53 -7.07 22.60
N LEU A 5 11.66 -6.26 22.01
CA LEU A 5 11.97 -4.96 21.47
C LEU A 5 12.18 -3.91 22.58
N ALA A 6 11.30 -3.90 23.59
CA ALA A 6 11.46 -3.04 24.77
C ALA A 6 12.75 -3.34 25.53
N ASP A 7 13.15 -4.61 25.60
CA ASP A 7 14.40 -5.04 26.21
C ASP A 7 15.63 -4.57 25.41
N LYS A 8 15.60 -4.67 24.10
CA LYS A 8 16.66 -4.12 23.21
C LYS A 8 16.81 -2.60 23.32
N ILE A 9 15.71 -1.87 23.42
CA ILE A 9 15.71 -0.42 23.61
C ILE A 9 16.27 -0.05 24.97
N SER A 10 15.96 -0.81 26.02
CA SER A 10 16.43 -0.55 27.40
C SER A 10 17.89 -0.91 27.63
N THR A 11 18.46 -1.83 26.84
CA THR A 11 19.85 -2.31 26.99
C THR A 11 20.88 -1.56 26.15
N GLY A 12 20.51 -0.45 25.50
CA GLY A 12 21.44 0.36 24.73
C GLY A 12 21.81 -0.26 23.37
N SER A 13 20.80 -0.76 22.65
CA SER A 13 20.94 -1.24 21.29
C SER A 13 21.62 -0.20 20.37
N ASP A 14 22.31 -0.68 19.34
CA ASP A 14 22.99 0.14 18.34
C ASP A 14 22.06 1.27 17.85
N PRO A 15 22.52 2.52 17.77
CA PRO A 15 21.76 3.65 17.25
C PRO A 15 21.10 3.37 15.87
N ASN A 16 21.73 2.53 15.04
CA ASN A 16 21.17 2.09 13.75
C ASN A 16 19.94 1.20 13.91
N GLU A 17 19.91 0.30 14.90
CA GLU A 17 18.73 -0.53 15.17
C GLU A 17 17.55 0.31 15.66
N GLN A 18 17.81 1.32 16.51
CA GLN A 18 16.77 2.25 16.96
C GLN A 18 16.20 3.08 15.83
N LEU A 19 17.05 3.55 14.91
CA LEU A 19 16.63 4.29 13.74
C LEU A 19 15.80 3.42 12.80
N GLN A 20 16.20 2.16 12.59
CA GLN A 20 15.44 1.23 11.76
C GLN A 20 14.05 0.95 12.37
N PHE A 21 13.98 0.76 13.67
CA PHE A 21 12.70 0.57 14.35
C PHE A 21 11.79 1.79 14.24
N GLY A 22 12.35 3.00 14.36
CA GLY A 22 11.60 4.24 14.15
C GLY A 22 11.01 4.33 12.75
N LYS A 23 11.77 3.99 11.72
CA LYS A 23 11.30 3.94 10.33
C LYS A 23 10.17 2.92 10.14
N ASP A 24 10.30 1.73 10.72
CA ASP A 24 9.30 0.68 10.62
C ASP A 24 7.98 1.09 11.27
N LEU A 25 8.05 1.79 12.40
CA LEU A 25 6.89 2.34 13.09
C LEU A 25 6.21 3.43 12.24
N ASP A 26 6.97 4.32 11.63
CA ASP A 26 6.46 5.37 10.75
C ASP A 26 5.72 4.78 9.54
N ILE A 27 6.22 3.67 8.97
CA ILE A 27 5.54 2.97 7.88
C ILE A 27 4.20 2.39 8.32
N TRP A 28 4.10 1.84 9.52
CA TRP A 28 2.84 1.38 10.09
C TRP A 28 1.84 2.54 10.26
N PHE A 29 2.28 3.66 10.77
CA PHE A 29 1.43 4.86 10.87
C PHE A 29 1.01 5.38 9.52
N MET A 30 1.88 5.31 8.50
CA MET A 30 1.54 5.67 7.13
C MET A 30 0.42 4.77 6.56
N LEU A 31 0.44 3.46 6.81
CA LEU A 31 -0.65 2.56 6.42
C LEU A 31 -1.97 2.99 7.08
N MET A 32 -1.96 3.29 8.36
CA MET A 32 -3.14 3.77 9.07
C MET A 32 -3.67 5.08 8.49
N LEU A 33 -2.80 6.05 8.25
CA LEU A 33 -3.16 7.35 7.66
C LEU A 33 -3.81 7.18 6.29
N VAL A 34 -3.22 6.42 5.39
CA VAL A 34 -3.75 6.21 4.03
C VAL A 34 -5.06 5.43 4.07
N ALA A 35 -5.19 4.44 4.95
CA ALA A 35 -6.43 3.68 5.13
C ALA A 35 -7.56 4.59 5.65
N PHE A 36 -7.31 5.44 6.65
CA PHE A 36 -8.29 6.41 7.12
C PHE A 36 -8.69 7.41 6.05
N LEU A 37 -7.73 7.95 5.31
CA LEU A 37 -8.02 8.89 4.22
C LEU A 37 -8.96 8.25 3.19
N MET A 38 -8.73 7.00 2.78
CA MET A 38 -9.59 6.30 1.83
C MET A 38 -11.00 6.06 2.37
N ILE A 39 -11.14 5.75 3.66
CA ILE A 39 -12.43 5.58 4.32
C ILE A 39 -13.23 6.88 4.30
N PHE A 40 -12.60 8.02 4.58
CA PHE A 40 -13.28 9.30 4.68
C PHE A 40 -13.59 9.96 3.32
N ILE A 41 -12.86 9.63 2.26
CA ILE A 41 -13.13 10.13 0.90
C ILE A 41 -14.57 9.81 0.45
N ARG A 42 -15.12 8.66 0.86
CA ARG A 42 -16.47 8.20 0.49
C ARG A 42 -17.48 8.28 1.63
N LYS A 43 -17.40 9.28 2.52
CA LYS A 43 -18.35 9.51 3.62
C LYS A 43 -18.46 8.34 4.61
N PHE A 44 -17.36 7.68 4.93
CA PHE A 44 -17.34 6.61 5.92
C PHE A 44 -18.32 5.45 5.62
N GLU A 45 -18.23 4.88 4.46
CA GLU A 45 -19.01 3.69 4.11
C GLU A 45 -18.28 2.40 4.55
N TRP A 46 -18.97 1.52 5.26
CA TRP A 46 -18.43 0.22 5.68
C TRP A 46 -17.92 -0.64 4.52
N GLY A 47 -18.56 -0.52 3.35
CA GLY A 47 -18.12 -1.19 2.12
C GLY A 47 -16.71 -0.78 1.70
N ILE A 48 -16.34 0.49 1.85
CA ILE A 48 -15.00 0.97 1.53
C ILE A 48 -13.99 0.48 2.59
N CYS A 49 -14.34 0.49 3.87
CA CYS A 49 -13.49 -0.05 4.93
C CYS A 49 -13.13 -1.52 4.64
N LEU A 50 -14.13 -2.33 4.29
CA LEU A 50 -13.93 -3.74 3.99
C LEU A 50 -13.14 -3.94 2.68
N ALA A 51 -13.36 -3.11 1.67
CA ALA A 51 -12.62 -3.13 0.42
C ALA A 51 -11.12 -2.84 0.65
N VAL A 52 -10.81 -1.80 1.43
CA VAL A 52 -9.43 -1.45 1.81
C VAL A 52 -8.78 -2.60 2.58
N LEU A 53 -9.49 -3.18 3.55
CA LEU A 53 -8.97 -4.30 4.34
C LEU A 53 -8.67 -5.53 3.48
N LEU A 54 -9.63 -5.95 2.64
CA LEU A 54 -9.47 -7.12 1.77
C LEU A 54 -8.32 -6.94 0.78
N SER A 55 -8.23 -5.76 0.18
CA SER A 55 -7.16 -5.45 -0.76
C SER A 55 -5.79 -5.42 -0.08
N ALA A 56 -5.68 -4.76 1.07
CA ALA A 56 -4.43 -4.65 1.82
C ALA A 56 -3.94 -6.03 2.27
N VAL A 57 -4.82 -6.85 2.86
CA VAL A 57 -4.45 -8.18 3.33
C VAL A 57 -4.08 -9.09 2.17
N SER A 58 -4.84 -9.10 1.08
CA SER A 58 -4.54 -9.95 -0.08
C SER A 58 -3.23 -9.58 -0.76
N SER A 59 -2.93 -8.29 -0.95
CA SER A 59 -1.67 -7.86 -1.53
C SER A 59 -0.47 -8.17 -0.64
N PHE A 60 -0.61 -7.97 0.67
CA PHE A 60 0.42 -8.28 1.65
C PHE A 60 0.78 -9.77 1.63
N VAL A 61 -0.23 -10.64 1.73
CA VAL A 61 -0.01 -12.10 1.76
C VAL A 61 0.60 -12.60 0.46
N VAL A 62 0.12 -12.11 -0.69
CA VAL A 62 0.66 -12.52 -2.00
C VAL A 62 2.09 -12.03 -2.17
N TYR A 63 2.40 -10.80 -1.75
CA TYR A 63 3.76 -10.29 -1.78
C TYR A 63 4.71 -11.16 -0.94
N LEU A 64 4.35 -11.47 0.31
CA LEU A 64 5.15 -12.33 1.18
C LEU A 64 5.33 -13.73 0.58
N ALA A 65 4.27 -14.32 0.05
CA ALA A 65 4.34 -15.64 -0.58
C ALA A 65 5.30 -15.66 -1.78
N ILE A 66 5.28 -14.63 -2.62
CA ILE A 66 6.20 -14.54 -3.77
C ILE A 66 7.65 -14.41 -3.30
N GLN A 67 7.89 -13.57 -2.29
CA GLN A 67 9.25 -13.38 -1.76
C GLN A 67 9.79 -14.62 -1.08
N ASP A 68 8.97 -15.37 -0.36
CA ASP A 68 9.36 -16.61 0.30
C ASP A 68 9.59 -17.72 -0.72
N PHE A 69 8.65 -17.97 -1.65
CA PHE A 69 8.74 -19.07 -2.61
C PHE A 69 9.77 -18.89 -3.73
N TYR A 70 9.98 -17.65 -4.21
CA TYR A 70 10.87 -17.39 -5.34
C TYR A 70 12.26 -16.89 -4.93
N PHE A 71 12.35 -16.16 -3.81
CA PHE A 71 13.59 -15.51 -3.40
C PHE A 71 14.18 -16.08 -2.11
N ASP A 72 13.51 -17.07 -1.49
CA ASP A 72 13.97 -17.77 -0.27
C ASP A 72 14.26 -16.82 0.92
N TYR A 73 13.52 -15.70 0.98
CA TYR A 73 13.55 -14.82 2.13
C TYR A 73 12.66 -15.41 3.23
N GLY A 74 13.20 -15.57 4.43
CA GLY A 74 12.41 -16.06 5.56
C GLY A 74 11.22 -15.13 5.88
N VAL A 75 10.00 -15.67 5.95
CA VAL A 75 8.74 -14.92 6.18
C VAL A 75 8.78 -14.04 7.44
N TRP A 76 9.66 -14.36 8.38
CA TRP A 76 9.81 -13.61 9.63
C TRP A 76 10.91 -12.56 9.60
N ASP A 77 11.51 -12.28 8.45
CA ASP A 77 12.43 -11.16 8.31
C ASP A 77 11.67 -9.85 8.44
N GLN A 78 12.09 -9.01 9.36
CA GLN A 78 11.50 -7.70 9.62
C GLN A 78 11.49 -6.82 8.37
N SER A 79 12.58 -6.84 7.61
CA SER A 79 12.69 -6.07 6.36
C SER A 79 11.64 -6.50 5.33
N LEU A 80 11.40 -7.80 5.20
CA LEU A 80 10.40 -8.36 4.31
C LEU A 80 8.98 -7.97 4.72
N LEU A 81 8.67 -8.05 6.01
CA LEU A 81 7.37 -7.66 6.54
C LEU A 81 7.07 -6.18 6.29
N ILE A 82 8.06 -5.30 6.49
CA ILE A 82 7.90 -3.87 6.22
C ILE A 82 7.70 -3.59 4.74
N ASN A 83 8.41 -4.25 3.85
CA ASN A 83 8.19 -4.14 2.41
C ASN A 83 6.78 -4.64 2.01
N GLY A 84 6.27 -5.66 2.67
CA GLY A 84 4.89 -6.11 2.51
C GLY A 84 3.87 -5.05 2.93
N VAL A 85 4.13 -4.34 4.03
CA VAL A 85 3.29 -3.20 4.47
C VAL A 85 3.35 -2.07 3.44
N ILE A 86 4.50 -1.76 2.87
CA ILE A 86 4.64 -0.75 1.81
C ILE A 86 3.85 -1.17 0.56
N CYS A 87 3.87 -2.45 0.18
CA CYS A 87 3.03 -2.98 -0.89
C CYS A 87 1.54 -2.73 -0.60
N ALA A 88 1.08 -3.02 0.61
CA ALA A 88 -0.31 -2.78 1.02
C ALA A 88 -0.67 -1.29 0.97
N ILE A 89 0.18 -0.39 1.47
CA ILE A 89 0.01 1.06 1.40
C ILE A 89 -0.15 1.51 -0.06
N THR A 90 0.72 1.04 -0.93
CA THR A 90 0.72 1.39 -2.36
C THR A 90 -0.61 1.01 -3.02
N LEU A 91 -1.14 -0.17 -2.72
CA LEU A 91 -2.44 -0.58 -3.22
C LEU A 91 -3.58 0.27 -2.65
N VAL A 92 -3.54 0.62 -1.37
CA VAL A 92 -4.57 1.48 -0.76
C VAL A 92 -4.60 2.85 -1.45
N ILE A 93 -3.44 3.39 -1.82
CA ILE A 93 -3.36 4.61 -2.66
C ILE A 93 -4.03 4.38 -4.02
N ALA A 94 -3.75 3.26 -4.68
CA ALA A 94 -4.34 2.92 -5.98
C ALA A 94 -5.86 2.78 -5.92
N ILE A 95 -6.43 2.29 -4.82
CA ILE A 95 -7.89 2.17 -4.61
C ILE A 95 -8.59 3.52 -4.80
N GLY A 96 -7.95 4.63 -4.48
CA GLY A 96 -8.51 5.96 -4.67
C GLY A 96 -9.01 6.23 -6.09
N VAL A 97 -8.42 5.61 -7.10
CA VAL A 97 -8.80 5.77 -8.53
C VAL A 97 -10.11 5.06 -8.86
N PHE A 98 -10.39 3.90 -8.24
CA PHE A 98 -11.55 3.05 -8.56
C PHE A 98 -12.45 2.75 -7.34
N ALA A 99 -12.30 3.50 -6.26
CA ALA A 99 -13.08 3.33 -5.05
C ALA A 99 -14.60 3.43 -5.34
N GLY A 100 -15.34 2.43 -4.90
CA GLY A 100 -16.81 2.38 -5.07
C GLY A 100 -17.30 1.89 -6.44
N THR A 101 -16.40 1.57 -7.39
CA THR A 101 -16.79 1.04 -8.71
C THR A 101 -16.73 -0.48 -8.79
N CYS A 102 -16.07 -1.13 -7.83
CA CYS A 102 -15.84 -2.56 -7.77
C CYS A 102 -16.82 -3.28 -6.84
N LYS A 103 -17.09 -4.54 -7.16
CA LYS A 103 -17.75 -5.48 -6.22
C LYS A 103 -16.73 -5.95 -5.19
N MET A 104 -17.19 -6.39 -4.01
CA MET A 104 -16.33 -6.75 -2.89
C MET A 104 -15.28 -7.82 -3.25
N TRP A 105 -15.64 -8.87 -3.97
CA TRP A 105 -14.71 -9.91 -4.40
C TRP A 105 -13.65 -9.41 -5.41
N GLN A 106 -13.98 -8.36 -6.18
CA GLN A 106 -13.04 -7.76 -7.13
C GLN A 106 -11.91 -7.05 -6.40
N TYR A 107 -12.16 -6.45 -5.25
CA TYR A 107 -11.11 -5.86 -4.42
C TYR A 107 -10.09 -6.90 -3.95
N LEU A 108 -10.54 -8.10 -3.61
CA LEU A 108 -9.65 -9.21 -3.27
C LEU A 108 -8.79 -9.62 -4.46
N MET A 109 -9.39 -9.77 -5.65
CA MET A 109 -8.66 -10.11 -6.89
C MET A 109 -7.67 -9.02 -7.31
N VAL A 110 -8.06 -7.77 -7.17
CA VAL A 110 -7.19 -6.61 -7.41
C VAL A 110 -5.99 -6.65 -6.46
N GLY A 111 -6.20 -6.99 -5.18
CA GLY A 111 -5.12 -7.14 -4.22
C GLY A 111 -4.13 -8.24 -4.59
N VAL A 112 -4.62 -9.41 -5.00
CA VAL A 112 -3.78 -10.51 -5.50
C VAL A 112 -2.97 -10.07 -6.71
N GLY A 113 -3.61 -9.48 -7.71
CA GLY A 113 -2.95 -8.98 -8.92
C GLY A 113 -1.91 -7.90 -8.62
N PHE A 114 -2.20 -7.02 -7.67
CA PHE A 114 -1.27 -5.98 -7.27
C PHE A 114 -0.03 -6.53 -6.59
N GLY A 115 -0.17 -7.52 -5.68
CA GLY A 115 0.97 -8.17 -5.02
C GLY A 115 1.95 -8.77 -6.04
N ILE A 116 1.44 -9.37 -7.13
CA ILE A 116 2.27 -9.90 -8.23
C ILE A 116 2.99 -8.76 -8.97
N VAL A 117 2.24 -7.73 -9.37
CA VAL A 117 2.80 -6.59 -10.12
C VAL A 117 3.84 -5.84 -9.31
N TYR A 118 3.57 -5.61 -8.03
CA TYR A 118 4.50 -4.93 -7.13
C TYR A 118 5.82 -5.71 -6.96
N SER A 119 5.73 -7.03 -6.75
CA SER A 119 6.90 -7.90 -6.67
C SER A 119 7.72 -7.89 -7.97
N LEU A 120 7.05 -7.90 -9.12
CA LEU A 120 7.71 -7.82 -10.43
C LEU A 120 8.44 -6.49 -10.61
N ILE A 121 7.82 -5.36 -10.29
CA ILE A 121 8.44 -4.03 -10.42
C ILE A 121 9.63 -3.91 -9.47
N GLN A 122 9.49 -4.36 -8.23
CA GLN A 122 10.59 -4.36 -7.27
C GLN A 122 11.78 -5.21 -7.76
N TRP A 123 11.51 -6.38 -8.33
CA TRP A 123 12.53 -7.23 -8.93
C TRP A 123 13.20 -6.55 -10.14
N LEU A 124 12.43 -5.93 -11.02
CA LEU A 124 12.95 -5.19 -12.17
C LEU A 124 13.88 -4.06 -11.74
N MET A 125 13.49 -3.28 -10.73
CA MET A 125 14.30 -2.17 -10.22
C MET A 125 15.62 -2.63 -9.61
N GLY A 126 15.63 -3.81 -8.96
CA GLY A 126 16.82 -4.37 -8.33
C GLY A 126 17.75 -5.14 -9.28
N ASN A 127 17.26 -5.60 -10.42
CA ASN A 127 18.02 -6.51 -11.32
C ASN A 127 18.27 -5.93 -12.72
N VAL A 128 17.50 -4.93 -13.15
CA VAL A 128 17.64 -4.35 -14.48
C VAL A 128 18.38 -3.03 -14.41
N GLN A 129 19.55 -2.97 -15.06
CA GLN A 129 20.32 -1.73 -15.21
C GLN A 129 19.83 -0.98 -16.44
N ILE A 130 19.53 0.29 -16.27
CA ILE A 130 19.19 1.21 -17.36
C ILE A 130 20.40 2.11 -17.57
N MET A 131 21.02 2.06 -18.74
CA MET A 131 22.26 2.80 -19.06
C MET A 131 23.44 2.47 -18.14
N GLY A 132 23.48 1.24 -17.60
CA GLY A 132 24.58 0.79 -16.73
C GLY A 132 24.41 1.09 -15.25
N GLU A 133 23.30 1.71 -14.85
CA GLU A 133 22.99 2.00 -13.44
C GLU A 133 21.64 1.40 -13.02
N PHE A 134 21.52 1.02 -11.75
CA PHE A 134 20.25 0.61 -11.17
C PHE A 134 19.34 1.81 -10.95
N ALA A 135 18.03 1.59 -11.10
CA ALA A 135 17.05 2.64 -10.83
C ALA A 135 17.10 3.06 -9.36
N THR A 136 17.34 4.34 -9.12
CA THR A 136 17.25 4.94 -7.78
C THR A 136 15.86 5.51 -7.58
N ASP A 137 15.21 5.16 -6.47
CA ASP A 137 13.85 5.59 -6.15
C ASP A 137 13.77 6.29 -4.79
N PRO A 138 14.30 7.52 -4.68
CA PRO A 138 14.23 8.28 -3.43
C PRO A 138 12.78 8.62 -3.10
N GLY A 139 12.31 8.17 -1.94
CA GLY A 139 10.95 8.43 -1.46
C GLY A 139 9.85 7.62 -2.13
N GLY A 140 10.17 6.55 -2.85
CA GLY A 140 9.17 5.64 -3.44
C GLY A 140 8.39 6.23 -4.62
N SER A 141 8.99 7.15 -5.37
CA SER A 141 8.32 7.81 -6.51
C SER A 141 7.90 6.82 -7.60
N ILE A 142 8.73 5.82 -7.87
CA ILE A 142 8.50 4.79 -8.88
C ILE A 142 7.70 3.64 -8.28
N LEU A 143 8.24 3.01 -7.25
CA LEU A 143 7.68 1.79 -6.68
C LEU A 143 6.32 2.01 -5.99
N VAL A 144 6.13 3.16 -5.35
CA VAL A 144 4.87 3.46 -4.65
C VAL A 144 3.96 4.31 -5.53
N HIS A 145 4.32 5.56 -5.82
CA HIS A 145 3.40 6.51 -6.44
C HIS A 145 3.09 6.19 -7.90
N MET A 146 4.10 5.94 -8.72
CA MET A 146 3.90 5.62 -10.13
C MET A 146 3.19 4.27 -10.29
N CYS A 147 3.61 3.25 -9.55
CA CYS A 147 2.99 1.93 -9.58
C CYS A 147 1.50 2.00 -9.17
N ALA A 148 1.17 2.72 -8.09
CA ALA A 148 -0.21 2.93 -7.66
C ALA A 148 -1.06 3.62 -8.72
N ALA A 149 -0.53 4.69 -9.33
CA ALA A 149 -1.25 5.45 -10.34
C ALA A 149 -1.57 4.62 -11.59
N TYR A 150 -0.56 3.99 -12.18
CA TYR A 150 -0.75 3.19 -13.40
C TYR A 150 -1.61 1.96 -13.17
N PHE A 151 -1.41 1.27 -12.06
CA PHE A 151 -2.24 0.13 -11.70
C PHE A 151 -3.69 0.54 -11.47
N GLY A 152 -3.93 1.63 -10.73
CA GLY A 152 -5.26 2.17 -10.47
C GLY A 152 -5.99 2.56 -11.76
N ILE A 153 -5.31 3.21 -12.69
CA ILE A 153 -5.85 3.54 -14.02
C ILE A 153 -6.17 2.26 -14.80
N GLY A 154 -5.27 1.27 -14.79
CA GLY A 154 -5.48 -0.01 -15.45
C GLY A 154 -6.75 -0.73 -14.95
N VAL A 155 -6.95 -0.76 -13.64
CA VAL A 155 -8.15 -1.33 -13.01
C VAL A 155 -9.40 -0.55 -13.42
N ALA A 156 -9.38 0.79 -13.35
CA ALA A 156 -10.51 1.63 -13.74
C ALA A 156 -10.90 1.45 -15.21
N LEU A 157 -9.92 1.35 -16.10
CA LEU A 157 -10.15 1.08 -17.52
C LEU A 157 -10.69 -0.33 -17.78
N GLY A 158 -10.28 -1.31 -16.98
CA GLY A 158 -10.77 -2.69 -17.07
C GLY A 158 -12.22 -2.84 -16.63
N ILE A 159 -12.60 -2.14 -15.57
CA ILE A 159 -13.95 -2.20 -14.99
C ILE A 159 -14.96 -1.42 -15.83
N ARG A 160 -14.56 -0.25 -16.36
CA ARG A 160 -15.39 0.63 -17.21
C ARG A 160 -16.78 0.90 -16.64
N ASP A 161 -16.87 1.28 -15.38
CA ASP A 161 -18.15 1.64 -14.78
C ASP A 161 -18.67 2.96 -15.36
N LYS A 162 -19.67 2.87 -16.24
CA LYS A 162 -20.28 4.04 -16.89
C LYS A 162 -20.89 5.02 -15.90
N ARG A 163 -21.38 4.54 -14.75
CA ARG A 163 -21.99 5.39 -13.72
C ARG A 163 -20.99 6.37 -13.11
N ALA A 164 -19.71 6.03 -13.09
CA ALA A 164 -18.67 6.93 -12.58
C ALA A 164 -18.45 8.17 -13.46
N PHE A 165 -18.87 8.12 -14.75
CA PHE A 165 -18.75 9.22 -15.69
C PHE A 165 -20.04 10.05 -15.81
N ASP A 166 -21.18 9.47 -15.47
CA ASP A 166 -22.49 10.11 -15.64
C ASP A 166 -22.97 10.86 -14.39
N GLU A 167 -22.41 10.56 -13.21
CA GLU A 167 -22.77 11.27 -11.98
C GLU A 167 -21.90 12.52 -11.77
N PRO A 168 -22.53 13.69 -11.51
CA PRO A 168 -21.78 14.89 -11.20
C PRO A 168 -20.99 14.71 -9.91
N MET A 169 -19.72 15.11 -9.91
CA MET A 169 -18.91 15.14 -8.70
C MET A 169 -19.44 16.19 -7.73
N TYR A 170 -20.17 15.76 -6.72
CA TYR A 170 -20.61 16.65 -5.63
C TYR A 170 -19.52 16.76 -4.57
N THR A 171 -18.93 17.95 -4.49
CA THR A 171 -18.06 18.31 -3.38
C THR A 171 -18.91 19.06 -2.35
N THR A 172 -19.17 18.46 -1.20
CA THR A 172 -19.85 19.13 -0.10
C THR A 172 -18.80 19.66 0.89
N THR A 173 -19.12 20.78 1.58
CA THR A 173 -18.27 21.31 2.66
C THR A 173 -17.96 20.24 3.71
N HIS A 174 -18.91 19.36 3.97
CA HIS A 174 -18.76 18.26 4.91
C HIS A 174 -17.70 17.26 4.46
N SER A 175 -17.71 16.82 3.19
CA SER A 175 -16.71 15.88 2.67
C SER A 175 -15.32 16.50 2.60
N VAL A 176 -15.19 17.77 2.25
CA VAL A 176 -13.93 18.51 2.26
C VAL A 176 -13.36 18.59 3.67
N THR A 177 -14.19 18.89 4.67
CA THR A 177 -13.76 18.96 6.07
C THR A 177 -13.27 17.62 6.58
N PHE A 178 -13.96 16.49 6.26
CA PHE A 178 -13.53 15.16 6.66
C PHE A 178 -12.20 14.76 6.01
N VAL A 179 -12.03 15.02 4.71
CA VAL A 179 -10.76 14.73 4.02
C VAL A 179 -9.62 15.55 4.62
N TRP A 180 -9.88 16.81 4.95
CA TRP A 180 -8.90 17.69 5.58
C TRP A 180 -8.49 17.18 6.96
N LEU A 181 -9.45 16.81 7.81
CA LEU A 181 -9.18 16.23 9.12
C LEU A 181 -8.42 14.89 9.04
N ALA A 182 -8.72 14.06 8.04
CA ALA A 182 -8.05 12.78 7.85
C ALA A 182 -6.61 12.94 7.34
N SER A 183 -6.25 14.08 6.76
CA SER A 183 -4.91 14.37 6.25
C SER A 183 -4.01 15.06 7.27
N MET A 184 -4.53 15.48 8.40
CA MET A 184 -3.78 16.07 9.53
C MET A 184 -3.30 15.02 10.51
#